data_bec9f5aef514720cc957309e1cffefbe
#
_entry.id   bec9f5aef514720cc957309e1cffefbe
#
_cell.length_a   1.000
_cell.length_b   1.000
_cell.length_c   1.000
_cell.angle_alpha   90.00
_cell.angle_beta   90.00
_cell.angle_gamma   90.00
#
_symmetry.space_group_name_H-M   'P 1'
#
loop_
_entity.id
_entity.type
_entity.pdbx_description
1 polymer ?
#
loop_
_entity_poly.entity_id
_entity_poly.type
_entity_poly.pdbx_seq_one_letter_code
_entity_poly.pdbx_strand_id
1 'polypeptide(L)'
;MSEEPVAPEQQELRNTLYRKVTRGKRRLTRGRMLLYRFAVVVAWQLVRFFWATCRVHGTPGLERARAAVRESRSVIPVYWQLHLLFGVRALLDLRQDGLKIGFLISPSVDGTAPAMLVGRIGGHVIRGSSTHTGARALRDYYETIVKHEISPALTPDGPRGPVHEFKPGAVMLSQLTGKPILPVSIAASHTWRFRTWDKFELPLPFSRVVIAYGEPVRMPRGLDAEALARMQAEMGQRLQQLQAEARQALQGDRG
;
A
#
# COMPACT_ATOMS: atom_id res chain seq x y z
N MET A 1 2.98 -14.00 -25.53
CA MET A 1 3.73 -13.04 -24.72
C MET A 1 4.61 -13.86 -23.79
N SER A 2 5.86 -14.03 -24.19
CA SER A 2 6.89 -14.83 -23.52
C SER A 2 7.35 -14.08 -22.26
N GLU A 3 7.26 -14.75 -21.12
CA GLU A 3 7.82 -14.26 -19.85
C GLU A 3 9.35 -14.18 -19.99
N GLU A 4 9.92 -12.99 -19.83
CA GLU A 4 11.37 -12.83 -19.72
C GLU A 4 11.89 -13.59 -18.49
N PRO A 5 12.97 -14.36 -18.60
CA PRO A 5 13.55 -15.10 -17.48
C PRO A 5 14.14 -14.12 -16.47
N VAL A 6 13.69 -14.21 -15.23
CA VAL A 6 14.22 -13.47 -14.07
C VAL A 6 15.70 -13.77 -13.92
N ALA A 7 16.55 -12.74 -13.86
CA ALA A 7 17.99 -12.84 -13.75
C ALA A 7 18.41 -13.76 -12.59
N PRO A 8 19.43 -14.62 -12.77
CA PRO A 8 19.86 -15.63 -11.79
C PRO A 8 20.21 -15.04 -10.41
N GLU A 9 20.69 -13.81 -10.36
CA GLU A 9 21.02 -13.09 -9.13
C GLU A 9 19.77 -12.75 -8.28
N GLN A 10 18.66 -12.44 -8.93
CA GLN A 10 17.37 -12.24 -8.25
C GLN A 10 16.76 -13.56 -7.74
N GLN A 11 17.04 -14.66 -8.43
CA GLN A 11 16.64 -16.00 -8.04
C GLN A 11 17.41 -16.47 -6.80
N GLU A 12 18.70 -16.18 -6.73
CA GLU A 12 19.58 -16.50 -5.59
C GLU A 12 19.26 -15.65 -4.35
N LEU A 13 19.02 -14.35 -4.52
CA LEU A 13 18.53 -13.48 -3.44
C LEU A 13 17.18 -13.97 -2.90
N ARG A 14 16.26 -14.36 -3.78
CA ARG A 14 14.98 -14.99 -3.40
C ARG A 14 15.19 -16.27 -2.59
N ASN A 15 16.13 -17.13 -2.99
CA ASN A 15 16.38 -18.40 -2.34
C ASN A 15 17.12 -18.24 -1.00
N THR A 16 18.03 -17.29 -0.88
CA THR A 16 18.80 -17.02 0.34
C THR A 16 17.94 -16.35 1.40
N LEU A 17 17.07 -15.42 1.02
CA LEU A 17 16.06 -14.82 1.91
C LEU A 17 15.03 -15.86 2.34
N TYR A 18 14.64 -16.78 1.46
CA TYR A 18 13.71 -17.87 1.79
C TYR A 18 14.27 -18.83 2.83
N ARG A 19 15.58 -19.13 2.80
CA ARG A 19 16.25 -20.05 3.75
C ARG A 19 16.40 -19.49 5.18
N LYS A 20 16.58 -18.18 5.34
CA LYS A 20 16.77 -17.54 6.66
C LYS A 20 15.49 -17.37 7.48
N VAL A 21 14.33 -17.49 6.86
CA VAL A 21 13.05 -17.10 7.45
C VAL A 21 12.21 -18.30 7.94
N THR A 22 12.56 -19.53 7.58
CA THR A 22 11.73 -20.73 7.89
C THR A 22 11.97 -21.32 9.28
N ARG A 23 12.28 -20.53 10.31
CA ARG A 23 12.31 -20.99 11.72
C ARG A 23 10.97 -20.86 12.46
N GLY A 24 9.87 -20.63 11.78
CA GLY A 24 8.52 -20.75 12.34
C GLY A 24 8.10 -22.21 12.49
N LYS A 25 7.53 -22.58 13.64
CA LYS A 25 7.07 -23.95 13.97
C LYS A 25 6.01 -24.56 13.03
N ARG A 26 5.50 -23.82 12.06
CA ARG A 26 4.50 -24.27 11.08
C ARG A 26 5.16 -24.59 9.73
N ARG A 27 5.17 -25.87 9.34
CA ARG A 27 5.65 -26.29 8.01
C ARG A 27 4.54 -26.15 6.97
N LEU A 28 4.89 -25.63 5.78
CA LEU A 28 4.03 -25.64 4.60
C LEU A 28 3.95 -27.09 4.08
N THR A 29 2.83 -27.75 4.32
CA THR A 29 2.53 -29.04 3.69
C THR A 29 1.99 -28.83 2.27
N ARG A 30 2.10 -29.86 1.40
CA ARG A 30 1.57 -29.80 0.02
C ARG A 30 0.08 -29.44 -0.01
N GLY A 31 -0.72 -30.00 0.89
CA GLY A 31 -2.15 -29.69 1.00
C GLY A 31 -2.42 -28.22 1.39
N ARG A 32 -1.65 -27.66 2.33
CA ARG A 32 -1.75 -26.24 2.68
C ARG A 32 -1.37 -25.33 1.53
N MET A 33 -0.37 -25.69 0.75
CA MET A 33 0.03 -24.91 -0.42
C MET A 33 -1.07 -24.90 -1.49
N LEU A 34 -1.72 -26.06 -1.73
CA LEU A 34 -2.86 -26.13 -2.65
C LEU A 34 -4.04 -25.29 -2.16
N LEU A 35 -4.36 -25.36 -0.87
CA LEU A 35 -5.39 -24.52 -0.25
C LEU A 35 -5.08 -23.03 -0.40
N TYR A 36 -3.84 -22.61 -0.14
CA TYR A 36 -3.43 -21.21 -0.33
C TYR A 36 -3.53 -20.77 -1.79
N ARG A 37 -3.12 -21.62 -2.74
CA ARG A 37 -3.26 -21.32 -4.16
C ARG A 37 -4.73 -21.13 -4.55
N PHE A 38 -5.59 -22.02 -4.09
CA PHE A 38 -7.03 -21.92 -4.33
C PHE A 38 -7.61 -20.65 -3.69
N ALA A 39 -7.33 -20.41 -2.41
CA ALA A 39 -7.78 -19.22 -1.70
C ALA A 39 -7.31 -17.92 -2.36
N VAL A 40 -6.07 -17.87 -2.85
CA VAL A 40 -5.53 -16.72 -3.60
C VAL A 40 -6.25 -16.53 -4.93
N VAL A 41 -6.60 -17.61 -5.64
CA VAL A 41 -7.39 -17.50 -6.88
C VAL A 41 -8.76 -16.92 -6.59
N VAL A 42 -9.46 -17.45 -5.58
CA VAL A 42 -10.78 -16.94 -5.18
C VAL A 42 -10.69 -15.48 -4.73
N ALA A 43 -9.75 -15.16 -3.85
CA ALA A 43 -9.53 -13.78 -3.40
C ALA A 43 -9.26 -12.81 -4.56
N TRP A 44 -8.43 -13.24 -5.52
CA TRP A 44 -8.13 -12.44 -6.71
C TRP A 44 -9.38 -12.21 -7.58
N GLN A 45 -10.21 -13.25 -7.78
CA GLN A 45 -11.45 -13.10 -8.54
C GLN A 45 -12.44 -12.16 -7.84
N LEU A 46 -12.52 -12.23 -6.50
CA LEU A 46 -13.32 -11.29 -5.71
C LEU A 46 -12.81 -9.85 -5.85
N VAL A 47 -11.51 -9.62 -5.72
CA VAL A 47 -10.91 -8.30 -5.94
C VAL A 47 -11.24 -7.76 -7.33
N ARG A 48 -11.07 -8.58 -8.35
CA ARG A 48 -11.41 -8.20 -9.74
C ARG A 48 -12.89 -7.91 -9.91
N PHE A 49 -13.76 -8.69 -9.28
CA PHE A 49 -15.21 -8.47 -9.31
C PHE A 49 -15.56 -7.10 -8.72
N PHE A 50 -15.05 -6.76 -7.54
CA PHE A 50 -15.29 -5.44 -6.94
C PHE A 50 -14.72 -4.31 -7.79
N TRP A 51 -13.50 -4.46 -8.32
CA TRP A 51 -12.91 -3.44 -9.20
C TRP A 51 -13.63 -3.27 -10.53
N ALA A 52 -14.20 -4.34 -11.08
CA ALA A 52 -14.93 -4.31 -12.35
C ALA A 52 -16.36 -3.76 -12.20
N THR A 53 -17.00 -4.05 -11.06
CA THR A 53 -18.39 -3.62 -10.81
C THR A 53 -18.49 -2.20 -10.26
N CYS A 54 -17.48 -1.73 -9.49
CA CYS A 54 -17.45 -0.37 -9.02
C CYS A 54 -16.95 0.59 -10.12
N ARG A 55 -17.62 1.72 -10.25
CA ARG A 55 -17.27 2.74 -11.26
C ARG A 55 -16.42 3.83 -10.62
N VAL A 56 -15.18 4.01 -11.10
CA VAL A 56 -14.37 5.16 -10.72
C VAL A 56 -14.98 6.40 -11.38
N HIS A 57 -15.57 7.24 -10.54
CA HIS A 57 -16.34 8.41 -10.96
C HIS A 57 -15.50 9.68 -11.04
N GLY A 58 -14.42 9.76 -10.23
CA GLY A 58 -13.50 10.87 -10.24
C GLY A 58 -12.16 10.52 -9.60
N THR A 59 -11.14 11.21 -10.09
CA THR A 59 -9.76 11.05 -9.63
C THR A 59 -9.09 12.40 -9.37
N PRO A 60 -9.63 13.23 -8.44
CA PRO A 60 -9.04 14.53 -8.16
C PRO A 60 -7.58 14.40 -7.74
N GLY A 61 -6.72 15.23 -8.28
CA GLY A 61 -5.27 15.23 -8.02
C GLY A 61 -4.46 14.16 -8.75
N LEU A 62 -5.06 13.36 -9.66
CA LEU A 62 -4.35 12.30 -10.37
C LEU A 62 -3.15 12.82 -11.18
N GLU A 63 -3.30 13.93 -11.91
CA GLU A 63 -2.21 14.48 -12.74
C GLU A 63 -1.02 14.94 -11.90
N ARG A 64 -1.27 15.48 -10.71
CA ARG A 64 -0.20 15.84 -9.77
C ARG A 64 0.49 14.61 -9.19
N ALA A 65 -0.27 13.54 -8.90
CA ALA A 65 0.29 12.26 -8.46
C ALA A 65 1.18 11.62 -9.56
N ARG A 66 0.72 11.65 -10.81
CA ARG A 66 1.48 11.21 -11.99
C ARG A 66 2.77 12.00 -12.16
N ALA A 67 2.69 13.34 -12.06
CA ALA A 67 3.87 14.22 -12.13
C ALA A 67 4.88 13.87 -11.03
N ALA A 68 4.44 13.69 -9.79
CA ALA A 68 5.32 13.31 -8.68
C ALA A 68 6.00 11.95 -8.90
N VAL A 69 5.30 10.97 -9.48
CA VAL A 69 5.88 9.65 -9.83
C VAL A 69 6.94 9.80 -10.91
N ARG A 70 6.64 10.50 -11.99
CA ARG A 70 7.59 10.73 -13.11
C ARG A 70 8.84 11.49 -12.64
N GLU A 71 8.67 12.55 -11.84
CA GLU A 71 9.77 13.35 -11.33
C GLU A 71 10.64 12.60 -10.32
N SER A 72 10.01 11.91 -9.37
CA SER A 72 10.74 11.29 -8.25
C SER A 72 11.12 9.84 -8.50
N ARG A 73 10.58 9.18 -9.54
CA ARG A 73 10.67 7.74 -9.88
C ARG A 73 10.12 6.81 -8.80
N SER A 74 10.14 7.24 -7.55
CA SER A 74 9.50 6.56 -6.43
C SER A 74 8.89 7.59 -5.48
N VAL A 75 7.78 7.23 -4.87
CA VAL A 75 7.03 8.03 -3.88
C VAL A 75 6.72 7.14 -2.67
N ILE A 76 6.22 7.71 -1.61
CA ILE A 76 5.75 6.99 -0.43
C ILE A 76 4.22 7.14 -0.37
N PRO A 77 3.46 6.29 -1.07
CA PRO A 77 2.00 6.38 -1.04
C PRO A 77 1.48 5.96 0.33
N VAL A 78 0.57 6.78 0.87
CA VAL A 78 -0.06 6.54 2.16
C VAL A 78 -1.58 6.60 2.04
N TYR A 79 -2.28 5.65 2.61
CA TYR A 79 -3.74 5.59 2.72
C TYR A 79 -4.14 4.85 3.99
N TRP A 80 -5.31 5.16 4.53
CA TRP A 80 -5.80 4.46 5.72
C TRP A 80 -6.04 2.98 5.46
N GLN A 81 -5.79 2.13 6.44
CA GLN A 81 -5.98 0.68 6.34
C GLN A 81 -7.40 0.30 5.86
N LEU A 82 -8.40 1.04 6.29
CA LEU A 82 -9.80 0.84 5.89
C LEU A 82 -10.03 0.96 4.37
N HIS A 83 -9.17 1.66 3.65
CA HIS A 83 -9.24 1.86 2.20
C HIS A 83 -8.39 0.88 1.38
N LEU A 84 -7.84 -0.18 2.00
CA LEU A 84 -6.84 -1.07 1.39
C LEU A 84 -7.21 -1.53 -0.04
N LEU A 85 -8.46 -1.95 -0.28
CA LEU A 85 -8.87 -2.52 -1.56
C LEU A 85 -8.71 -1.54 -2.73
N PHE A 86 -9.21 -0.31 -2.56
CA PHE A 86 -9.13 0.72 -3.60
C PHE A 86 -7.88 1.58 -3.50
N GLY A 87 -7.21 1.62 -2.35
CA GLY A 87 -5.87 2.16 -2.21
C GLY A 87 -4.87 1.43 -3.10
N VAL A 88 -4.92 0.10 -3.10
CA VAL A 88 -4.12 -0.71 -4.04
C VAL A 88 -4.49 -0.41 -5.49
N ARG A 89 -5.79 -0.31 -5.83
CA ARG A 89 -6.25 0.06 -7.17
C ARG A 89 -5.68 1.41 -7.61
N ALA A 90 -5.74 2.41 -6.74
CA ALA A 90 -5.19 3.75 -7.01
C ALA A 90 -3.70 3.71 -7.40
N LEU A 91 -2.91 2.86 -6.73
CA LEU A 91 -1.49 2.71 -7.04
C LEU A 91 -1.26 1.96 -8.35
N LEU A 92 -2.11 1.01 -8.68
CA LEU A 92 -2.02 0.29 -9.97
C LEU A 92 -2.28 1.23 -11.15
N ASP A 93 -3.15 2.23 -10.99
CA ASP A 93 -3.43 3.22 -12.01
C ASP A 93 -2.22 4.13 -12.31
N LEU A 94 -1.29 4.32 -11.32
CA LEU A 94 -0.04 5.06 -11.48
C LEU A 94 1.11 4.25 -12.11
N ARG A 95 0.94 2.95 -12.35
CA ARG A 95 2.00 2.11 -12.94
C ARG A 95 2.36 2.52 -14.36
N GLN A 96 1.41 3.01 -15.14
CA GLN A 96 1.66 3.54 -16.48
C GLN A 96 2.62 4.74 -16.47
N ASP A 97 2.76 5.42 -15.33
CA ASP A 97 3.70 6.52 -15.12
C ASP A 97 5.04 6.05 -14.52
N GLY A 98 5.26 4.74 -14.45
CA GLY A 98 6.51 4.13 -13.97
C GLY A 98 6.52 3.75 -12.49
N LEU A 99 5.40 3.85 -11.76
CA LEU A 99 5.35 3.47 -10.35
C LEU A 99 5.59 1.97 -10.17
N LYS A 100 6.66 1.60 -9.48
CA LYS A 100 6.90 0.23 -9.00
C LYS A 100 6.38 0.13 -7.56
N ILE A 101 5.37 -0.70 -7.33
CA ILE A 101 4.67 -0.79 -6.04
C ILE A 101 5.23 -1.93 -5.21
N GLY A 102 5.56 -1.68 -3.95
CA GLY A 102 5.99 -2.68 -2.98
C GLY A 102 5.07 -2.80 -1.78
N PHE A 103 4.93 -4.01 -1.24
CA PHE A 103 4.13 -4.30 -0.06
C PHE A 103 4.96 -5.04 0.98
N LEU A 104 4.94 -4.56 2.23
CA LEU A 104 5.59 -5.26 3.34
C LEU A 104 4.74 -6.46 3.74
N ILE A 105 5.26 -7.64 3.53
CA ILE A 105 4.59 -8.90 3.85
C ILE A 105 5.42 -9.67 4.87
N SER A 106 4.76 -10.12 5.93
CA SER A 106 5.38 -10.95 6.96
C SER A 106 6.12 -12.15 6.34
N PRO A 107 7.34 -12.44 6.80
CA PRO A 107 8.07 -13.61 6.36
C PRO A 107 7.49 -14.95 6.88
N SER A 108 6.46 -14.91 7.71
CA SER A 108 5.80 -16.12 8.24
C SER A 108 5.05 -16.90 7.16
N VAL A 109 4.66 -18.15 7.51
CA VAL A 109 3.81 -18.98 6.64
C VAL A 109 2.49 -18.28 6.29
N ASP A 110 1.92 -17.53 7.24
CA ASP A 110 0.67 -16.79 7.03
C ASP A 110 0.83 -15.63 6.01
N GLY A 111 2.05 -15.11 5.83
CA GLY A 111 2.40 -14.14 4.79
C GLY A 111 2.51 -14.74 3.37
N THR A 112 2.40 -16.07 3.22
CA THR A 112 2.55 -16.71 1.90
C THR A 112 1.39 -16.34 0.96
N ALA A 113 0.15 -16.44 1.43
CA ALA A 113 -1.02 -16.12 0.61
C ALA A 113 -1.07 -14.63 0.20
N PRO A 114 -0.89 -13.65 1.11
CA PRO A 114 -0.74 -12.24 0.72
C PRO A 114 0.39 -12.01 -0.29
N ALA A 115 1.56 -12.67 -0.11
CA ALA A 115 2.67 -12.52 -1.06
C ALA A 115 2.32 -13.05 -2.46
N MET A 116 1.58 -14.15 -2.55
CA MET A 116 1.10 -14.68 -3.83
C MET A 116 0.10 -13.71 -4.48
N LEU A 117 -0.77 -13.07 -3.69
CA LEU A 117 -1.72 -12.08 -4.20
C LEU A 117 -0.98 -10.83 -4.72
N VAL A 118 0.02 -10.33 -3.99
CA VAL A 118 0.87 -9.23 -4.43
C VAL A 118 1.57 -9.56 -5.75
N GLY A 119 2.09 -10.78 -5.91
CA GLY A 119 2.65 -11.24 -7.19
C GLY A 119 1.65 -11.21 -8.34
N ARG A 120 0.37 -11.56 -8.10
CA ARG A 120 -0.69 -11.51 -9.13
C ARG A 120 -1.03 -10.11 -9.60
N ILE A 121 -0.97 -9.13 -8.72
CA ILE A 121 -1.15 -7.72 -9.10
C ILE A 121 0.12 -7.09 -9.70
N GLY A 122 1.20 -7.86 -9.85
CA GLY A 122 2.49 -7.36 -10.34
C GLY A 122 3.18 -6.42 -9.37
N GLY A 123 2.89 -6.52 -8.08
CA GLY A 123 3.58 -5.79 -7.02
C GLY A 123 4.84 -6.51 -6.54
N HIS A 124 5.72 -5.76 -5.89
CA HIS A 124 6.93 -6.28 -5.27
C HIS A 124 6.67 -6.67 -3.81
N VAL A 125 7.16 -7.83 -3.40
CA VAL A 125 7.05 -8.29 -2.01
C VAL A 125 8.29 -7.86 -1.23
N ILE A 126 8.12 -6.96 -0.28
CA ILE A 126 9.14 -6.58 0.69
C ILE A 126 8.97 -7.49 1.90
N ARG A 127 9.94 -8.37 2.15
CA ARG A 127 9.85 -9.31 3.28
C ARG A 127 10.33 -8.65 4.56
N GLY A 128 9.40 -8.37 5.46
CA GLY A 128 9.69 -7.75 6.74
C GLY A 128 8.48 -7.82 7.68
N SER A 129 8.65 -7.34 8.90
CA SER A 129 7.57 -7.28 9.89
C SER A 129 7.57 -5.91 10.55
N SER A 130 6.47 -5.19 10.42
CA SER A 130 6.25 -3.92 11.14
C SER A 130 6.08 -4.10 12.66
N THR A 131 5.98 -5.35 13.15
CA THR A 131 5.68 -5.65 14.55
C THR A 131 6.90 -5.96 15.40
N HIS A 132 8.05 -6.36 14.81
CA HIS A 132 9.19 -6.83 15.59
C HIS A 132 10.30 -5.82 15.84
N THR A 133 10.49 -4.86 14.98
CA THR A 133 11.30 -3.64 15.25
C THR A 133 11.00 -2.65 14.14
N GLY A 134 10.37 -1.53 14.46
CA GLY A 134 10.10 -0.46 13.49
C GLY A 134 11.35 -0.02 12.72
N ALA A 135 12.52 -0.03 13.37
CA ALA A 135 13.80 0.28 12.75
C ALA A 135 14.21 -0.68 11.62
N ARG A 136 13.95 -1.99 11.77
CA ARG A 136 14.25 -2.96 10.71
C ARG A 136 13.33 -2.79 9.51
N ALA A 137 12.04 -2.61 9.72
CA ALA A 137 11.08 -2.34 8.66
C ALA A 137 11.42 -1.04 7.91
N LEU A 138 11.82 0.00 8.65
CA LEU A 138 12.24 1.28 8.07
C LEU A 138 13.48 1.12 7.19
N ARG A 139 14.46 0.31 7.63
CA ARG A 139 15.65 -0.03 6.83
C ARG A 139 15.29 -0.80 5.55
N ASP A 140 14.43 -1.81 5.66
CA ASP A 140 13.99 -2.62 4.51
C ASP A 140 13.27 -1.73 3.47
N TYR A 141 12.44 -0.81 3.91
CA TYR A 141 11.80 0.19 3.05
C TYR A 141 12.82 1.16 2.43
N TYR A 142 13.76 1.67 3.23
CA TYR A 142 14.81 2.56 2.73
C TYR A 142 15.61 1.90 1.61
N GLU A 143 16.11 0.68 1.84
CA GLU A 143 16.85 -0.08 0.84
C GLU A 143 16.01 -0.32 -0.43
N THR A 144 14.75 -0.65 -0.27
CA THR A 144 13.82 -0.89 -1.38
C THR A 144 13.61 0.35 -2.25
N ILE A 145 13.47 1.52 -1.62
CA ILE A 145 13.33 2.79 -2.34
C ILE A 145 14.64 3.19 -3.04
N VAL A 146 15.75 3.18 -2.30
CA VAL A 146 17.01 3.75 -2.80
C VAL A 146 17.68 2.84 -3.83
N LYS A 147 17.65 1.52 -3.63
CA LYS A 147 18.32 0.57 -4.53
C LYS A 147 17.47 0.13 -5.72
N HIS A 148 16.14 0.08 -5.55
CA HIS A 148 15.25 -0.54 -6.54
C HIS A 148 14.19 0.40 -7.09
N GLU A 149 14.11 1.64 -6.59
CA GLU A 149 13.07 2.63 -6.96
C GLU A 149 11.64 2.08 -6.76
N ILE A 150 11.46 1.19 -5.77
CA ILE A 150 10.16 0.60 -5.46
C ILE A 150 9.48 1.47 -4.39
N SER A 151 8.26 1.87 -4.66
CA SER A 151 7.40 2.68 -3.79
C SER A 151 6.65 1.80 -2.82
N PRO A 152 6.96 1.84 -1.51
CA PRO A 152 6.25 1.02 -0.52
C PRO A 152 4.87 1.59 -0.27
N ALA A 153 3.83 0.81 -0.48
CA ALA A 153 2.46 1.15 -0.09
C ALA A 153 2.33 1.06 1.44
N LEU A 154 2.04 2.18 2.08
CA LEU A 154 1.97 2.25 3.53
C LEU A 154 0.55 2.56 4.02
N THR A 155 0.14 1.85 5.06
CA THR A 155 -1.03 2.22 5.86
C THR A 155 -0.53 2.81 7.16
N PRO A 156 -0.60 4.16 7.32
CA PRO A 156 0.06 4.84 8.44
C PRO A 156 -0.53 4.51 9.81
N ASP A 157 -1.78 4.07 9.89
CA ASP A 157 -2.39 3.53 11.10
C ASP A 157 -1.83 2.14 11.48
N GLY A 158 -1.18 1.46 10.56
CA GLY A 158 -0.49 0.19 10.80
C GLY A 158 -1.44 -0.97 11.07
N PRO A 159 -0.93 -2.19 11.25
CA PRO A 159 -1.74 -3.42 11.32
C PRO A 159 -2.51 -3.60 12.65
N ARG A 160 -2.29 -2.74 13.63
CA ARG A 160 -2.91 -2.84 14.97
C ARG A 160 -3.69 -1.58 15.37
N GLY A 161 -3.70 -0.55 14.50
CA GLY A 161 -4.35 0.71 14.82
C GLY A 161 -3.65 1.53 15.90
N PRO A 162 -4.38 2.42 16.53
CA PRO A 162 -5.79 2.74 16.28
C PRO A 162 -6.05 3.35 14.90
N VAL A 163 -7.31 3.24 14.44
CA VAL A 163 -7.73 3.76 13.14
C VAL A 163 -7.55 5.28 13.09
N HIS A 164 -7.06 5.78 11.95
CA HIS A 164 -6.78 7.20 11.71
C HIS A 164 -5.66 7.80 12.61
N GLU A 165 -4.86 6.99 13.28
CA GLU A 165 -3.64 7.44 13.93
C GLU A 165 -2.46 7.34 12.95
N PHE A 166 -1.94 8.47 12.51
CA PHE A 166 -0.82 8.50 11.57
C PHE A 166 0.50 8.23 12.31
N LYS A 167 1.11 7.07 12.10
CA LYS A 167 2.38 6.66 12.72
C LYS A 167 3.60 7.27 12.03
N PRO A 168 4.72 7.47 12.70
CA PRO A 168 5.86 8.24 12.19
C PRO A 168 6.59 7.59 11.00
N GLY A 169 6.35 6.31 10.71
CA GLY A 169 7.13 5.55 9.73
C GLY A 169 7.22 6.19 8.35
N ALA A 170 6.12 6.73 7.81
CA ALA A 170 6.12 7.39 6.51
C ALA A 170 6.89 8.71 6.52
N VAL A 171 6.77 9.52 7.59
CA VAL A 171 7.49 10.79 7.78
C VAL A 171 8.99 10.52 7.86
N MET A 172 9.40 9.57 8.71
CA MET A 172 10.81 9.16 8.84
C MET A 172 11.37 8.64 7.52
N LEU A 173 10.60 7.85 6.79
CA LEU A 173 11.04 7.31 5.50
C LEU A 173 11.24 8.41 4.45
N SER A 174 10.33 9.40 4.39
CA SER A 174 10.47 10.57 3.53
C SER A 174 11.70 11.40 3.90
N GLN A 175 11.92 11.64 5.19
CA GLN A 175 13.10 12.36 5.69
C GLN A 175 14.42 11.66 5.29
N LEU A 176 14.48 10.33 5.42
CA LEU A 176 15.68 9.55 5.11
C LEU A 176 15.96 9.44 3.61
N THR A 177 14.92 9.27 2.80
CA THR A 177 15.04 9.03 1.36
C THR A 177 14.95 10.29 0.51
N GLY A 178 14.40 11.38 1.04
CA GLY A 178 14.04 12.58 0.29
C GLY A 178 12.87 12.37 -0.68
N LYS A 179 12.19 11.21 -0.64
CA LYS A 179 11.06 10.93 -1.51
C LYS A 179 9.76 11.52 -0.94
N PRO A 180 8.86 12.01 -1.80
CA PRO A 180 7.61 12.62 -1.33
C PRO A 180 6.65 11.56 -0.79
N ILE A 181 5.94 11.90 0.28
CA ILE A 181 4.74 11.19 0.72
C ILE A 181 3.62 11.58 -0.22
N LEU A 182 2.92 10.61 -0.78
CA LEU A 182 1.74 10.79 -1.63
C LEU A 182 0.50 10.33 -0.88
N PRO A 183 -0.32 11.25 -0.34
CA PRO A 183 -1.58 10.89 0.29
C PRO A 183 -2.58 10.40 -0.75
N VAL A 184 -3.28 9.31 -0.44
CA VAL A 184 -4.36 8.76 -1.27
C VAL A 184 -5.56 8.48 -0.38
N SER A 185 -6.74 8.86 -0.81
CA SER A 185 -7.98 8.57 -0.09
C SER A 185 -9.08 8.12 -1.03
N ILE A 186 -10.03 7.38 -0.49
CA ILE A 186 -11.11 6.78 -1.25
C ILE A 186 -12.45 7.12 -0.61
N ALA A 187 -13.46 7.40 -1.43
CA ALA A 187 -14.84 7.46 -1.04
C ALA A 187 -15.69 6.61 -1.99
N ALA A 188 -16.71 5.96 -1.46
CA ALA A 188 -17.66 5.21 -2.27
C ALA A 188 -19.10 5.52 -1.85
N SER A 189 -20.05 5.47 -2.82
CA SER A 189 -21.44 5.82 -2.58
C SER A 189 -22.16 4.87 -1.63
N HIS A 190 -21.76 3.60 -1.65
CA HIS A 190 -22.29 2.56 -0.78
C HIS A 190 -21.14 1.66 -0.35
N THR A 191 -20.99 1.49 0.97
CA THR A 191 -19.93 0.68 1.56
C THR A 191 -20.49 -0.24 2.64
N TRP A 192 -19.94 -1.45 2.68
CA TRP A 192 -20.09 -2.30 3.85
C TRP A 192 -18.91 -2.03 4.78
N ARG A 193 -19.16 -1.63 6.02
CA ARG A 193 -18.15 -1.49 7.07
C ARG A 193 -18.10 -2.73 7.92
N PHE A 194 -16.92 -3.33 7.97
CA PHE A 194 -16.69 -4.47 8.84
C PHE A 194 -16.51 -4.02 10.30
N ARG A 195 -16.86 -4.89 11.23
CA ARG A 195 -16.64 -4.67 12.68
C ARG A 195 -15.21 -5.05 13.11
N THR A 196 -14.21 -4.77 12.25
CA THR A 196 -12.79 -4.94 12.52
C THR A 196 -12.23 -3.70 13.20
N TRP A 197 -11.02 -3.80 13.78
CA TRP A 197 -10.38 -2.66 14.42
C TRP A 197 -10.16 -1.48 13.45
N ASP A 198 -9.84 -1.78 12.20
CA ASP A 198 -9.61 -0.82 11.11
C ASP A 198 -10.90 -0.29 10.47
N LYS A 199 -12.07 -0.86 10.84
CA LYS A 199 -13.36 -0.55 10.23
C LYS A 199 -13.31 -0.66 8.71
N PHE A 200 -12.67 -1.72 8.19
CA PHE A 200 -12.45 -1.94 6.77
C PHE A 200 -13.71 -1.64 5.95
N GLU A 201 -13.56 -0.78 4.94
CA GLU A 201 -14.63 -0.37 4.05
C GLU A 201 -14.56 -1.15 2.73
N LEU A 202 -15.59 -1.95 2.47
CA LEU A 202 -15.77 -2.64 1.19
C LEU A 202 -16.84 -1.91 0.37
N PRO A 203 -16.48 -1.22 -0.71
CA PRO A 203 -17.45 -0.66 -1.63
C PRO A 203 -18.36 -1.76 -2.18
N LEU A 204 -19.66 -1.56 -2.13
CA LEU A 204 -20.60 -2.52 -2.69
C LEU A 204 -20.52 -2.55 -4.22
N PRO A 205 -20.86 -3.68 -4.87
CA PRO A 205 -20.92 -3.74 -6.32
C PRO A 205 -21.80 -2.61 -6.90
N PHE A 206 -21.37 -2.06 -8.04
CA PHE A 206 -22.00 -0.95 -8.76
C PHE A 206 -21.95 0.41 -8.05
N SER A 207 -21.21 0.51 -6.93
CA SER A 207 -20.96 1.80 -6.28
C SER A 207 -20.14 2.72 -7.17
N ARG A 208 -20.41 4.02 -7.07
CA ARG A 208 -19.53 5.06 -7.55
C ARG A 208 -18.37 5.21 -6.56
N VAL A 209 -17.15 5.33 -7.06
CA VAL A 209 -15.93 5.47 -6.25
C VAL A 209 -15.17 6.70 -6.71
N VAL A 210 -14.75 7.52 -5.76
CA VAL A 210 -13.79 8.61 -5.97
C VAL A 210 -12.46 8.20 -5.36
N ILE A 211 -11.38 8.31 -6.13
CA ILE A 211 -10.00 8.10 -5.70
C ILE A 211 -9.31 9.46 -5.71
N ALA A 212 -9.08 10.04 -4.54
CA ALA A 212 -8.44 11.35 -4.40
C ALA A 212 -6.95 11.20 -4.10
N TYR A 213 -6.14 11.99 -4.81
CA TYR A 213 -4.70 12.09 -4.60
C TYR A 213 -4.39 13.47 -4.03
N GLY A 214 -3.77 13.50 -2.84
CA GLY A 214 -3.36 14.73 -2.19
C GLY A 214 -2.08 15.33 -2.78
N GLU A 215 -1.67 16.47 -2.23
CA GLU A 215 -0.38 17.08 -2.56
C GLU A 215 0.75 16.20 -2.10
N PRO A 216 1.74 15.89 -2.98
CA PRO A 216 2.96 15.19 -2.57
C PRO A 216 3.79 16.05 -1.61
N VAL A 217 4.15 15.52 -0.44
CA VAL A 217 4.85 16.26 0.61
C VAL A 217 6.22 15.66 0.85
N ARG A 218 7.28 16.47 0.68
CA ARG A 218 8.65 16.08 1.04
C ARG A 218 8.96 16.52 2.47
N MET A 219 9.53 15.63 3.27
CA MET A 219 9.94 15.96 4.62
C MET A 219 11.32 16.59 4.64
N PRO A 220 11.54 17.68 5.43
CA PRO A 220 12.87 18.21 5.66
C PRO A 220 13.80 17.17 6.30
N ARG A 221 15.09 17.28 6.04
CA ARG A 221 16.10 16.47 6.73
C ARG A 221 16.37 17.02 8.14
N GLY A 222 16.74 16.15 9.05
CA GLY A 222 17.20 16.57 10.38
C GLY A 222 16.08 17.08 11.31
N LEU A 223 14.85 16.62 11.12
CA LEU A 223 13.76 16.92 12.05
C LEU A 223 14.11 16.38 13.46
N ASP A 224 13.98 17.22 14.45
CA ASP A 224 13.99 16.79 15.84
C ASP A 224 12.69 16.06 16.22
N ALA A 225 12.59 15.54 17.42
CA ALA A 225 11.45 14.75 17.86
C ALA A 225 10.13 15.55 17.83
N GLU A 226 10.20 16.84 18.17
CA GLU A 226 9.03 17.71 18.20
C GLU A 226 8.55 18.05 16.79
N ALA A 227 9.46 18.40 15.89
CA ALA A 227 9.15 18.66 14.49
C ALA A 227 8.63 17.40 13.78
N LEU A 228 9.19 16.22 14.09
CA LEU A 228 8.69 14.94 13.61
C LEU A 228 7.24 14.71 14.04
N ALA A 229 6.93 14.95 15.32
CA ALA A 229 5.57 14.79 15.84
C ALA A 229 4.59 15.79 15.20
N ARG A 230 5.01 17.04 14.96
CA ARG A 230 4.19 18.04 14.24
C ARG A 230 3.90 17.58 12.81
N MET A 231 4.92 17.16 12.05
CA MET A 231 4.75 16.66 10.68
C MET A 231 3.87 15.41 10.62
N GLN A 232 3.99 14.53 11.59
CA GLN A 232 3.14 13.35 11.73
C GLN A 232 1.67 13.74 11.91
N ALA A 233 1.38 14.67 12.82
CA ALA A 233 0.03 15.17 13.08
C ALA A 233 -0.55 15.87 11.84
N GLU A 234 0.25 16.71 11.18
CA GLU A 234 -0.13 17.40 9.95
C GLU A 234 -0.47 16.42 8.83
N MET A 235 0.34 15.39 8.61
CA MET A 235 0.06 14.37 7.60
C MET A 235 -1.22 13.58 7.91
N GLY A 236 -1.49 13.32 9.18
CA GLY A 236 -2.74 12.72 9.63
C GLY A 236 -3.96 13.60 9.27
N GLN A 237 -3.87 14.89 9.56
CA GLN A 237 -4.93 15.86 9.22
C GLN A 237 -5.13 15.98 7.70
N ARG A 238 -4.05 16.08 6.91
CA ARG A 238 -4.11 16.12 5.44
C ARG A 238 -4.80 14.89 4.87
N LEU A 239 -4.51 13.71 5.39
CA LEU A 239 -5.12 12.48 4.92
C LEU A 239 -6.61 12.38 5.30
N GLN A 240 -7.00 12.88 6.49
CA GLN A 240 -8.40 12.99 6.89
C GLN A 240 -9.16 14.02 6.05
N GLN A 241 -8.55 15.18 5.79
CA GLN A 241 -9.12 16.21 4.92
C GLN A 241 -9.33 15.68 3.50
N LEU A 242 -8.34 15.00 2.93
CA LEU A 242 -8.45 14.38 1.62
C LEU A 242 -9.59 13.35 1.56
N GLN A 243 -9.86 12.66 2.65
CA GLN A 243 -11.00 11.75 2.75
C GLN A 243 -12.33 12.51 2.72
N ALA A 244 -12.40 13.65 3.40
CA ALA A 244 -13.59 14.51 3.36
C ALA A 244 -13.82 15.08 1.95
N GLU A 245 -12.79 15.55 1.29
CA GLU A 245 -12.82 16.04 -0.10
C GLU A 245 -13.30 14.95 -1.07
N ALA A 246 -12.79 13.72 -0.95
CA ALA A 246 -13.25 12.60 -1.75
C ALA A 246 -14.75 12.30 -1.55
N ARG A 247 -15.24 12.42 -0.32
CA ARG A 247 -16.68 12.27 -0.02
C ARG A 247 -17.53 13.40 -0.62
N GLN A 248 -17.04 14.64 -0.55
CA GLN A 248 -17.72 15.81 -1.16
C GLN A 248 -17.80 15.68 -2.67
N ALA A 249 -16.69 15.31 -3.33
CA ALA A 249 -16.65 15.07 -4.77
C ALA A 249 -17.65 13.98 -5.21
N LEU A 250 -17.87 12.97 -4.36
CA LEU A 250 -18.86 11.93 -4.61
C LEU A 250 -20.32 12.42 -4.50
N GLN A 251 -20.58 13.47 -3.71
CA GLN A 251 -21.91 14.04 -3.48
C GLN A 251 -22.29 15.12 -4.50
N GLY A 252 -21.30 15.93 -4.94
CA GLY A 252 -21.49 17.09 -5.81
C GLY A 252 -22.06 16.79 -7.20
N ASP A 253 -22.10 15.52 -7.59
CA ASP A 253 -22.59 15.09 -8.90
C ASP A 253 -23.99 14.44 -8.83
N ARG A 254 -24.79 14.79 -7.83
CA ARG A 254 -26.20 14.39 -7.69
C ARG A 254 -27.18 15.43 -8.21
N GLY A 255 -26.66 16.50 -8.88
CA GLY A 255 -27.46 17.57 -9.48
C GLY A 255 -27.76 17.34 -10.95
#